data_8b4474fbbd8586115eadb5a89527b8a9
#
_entry.id   8b4474fbbd8586115eadb5a89527b8a9
#
_cell.length_a   1.000
_cell.length_b   1.000
_cell.length_c   1.000
_cell.angle_alpha   90.00
_cell.angle_beta   90.00
_cell.angle_gamma   90.00
#
_symmetry.space_group_name_H-M   'P 1'
#
loop_
_entity.id
_entity.type
_entity.pdbx_description
1 polymer ?
#
loop_
_entity_poly.entity_id
_entity_poly.type
_entity_poly.pdbx_seq_one_letter_code
_entity_poly.pdbx_strand_id
1 'polypeptide(L)'
;MSQPPQSPDAPGTTDVDGGVDSLADEVTSDVERAEAQAGDEDNHQQQAEPSDQRSDEHDEDYRAPVVVAPLPGASAEPPRSSAPAPQAQPAETPRPRHTALSLAAMASVAVAGLNPTRLALPQSETPERHIIGVIDTQGRHWEIHEARTDAVGASLEAEAEVLRRIGRVVDDGRLSFDVPRVAGSLRQKDAHIQVRSHVEGKPIPVETLRPGPGMSAGLGKALGEIHELSMTVISEAGMPVYDAEEVRRRWLSLLDDTAATGRTPPALLGRWEQALEDTALWRFRPTVVHGDLAEENVLVAGGTVVAVRGWSQAHVGDPAEDLAWVYSSAPVDCLDSIEDAYDIARSEGVDRHLRERAELVSELSLARWLLHGVRTGDKPVINDAVAMLEDLAAQVGDAPLVEPATPRLAPVPG
;
A
#
# COMPACT_ATOMS: atom_id res chain seq x y z
N MET A 1 61.75 12.02 -44.81
CA MET A 1 62.13 13.45 -44.80
C MET A 1 60.92 14.23 -44.31
N SER A 2 61.13 14.84 -43.20
CA SER A 2 60.59 16.00 -42.54
C SER A 2 60.14 15.73 -41.10
N GLN A 3 60.89 16.34 -40.21
CA GLN A 3 60.77 16.31 -38.76
C GLN A 3 59.59 17.15 -38.24
N PRO A 4 59.17 16.89 -37.00
CA PRO A 4 58.11 17.68 -36.29
C PRO A 4 58.73 18.93 -35.64
N PRO A 5 57.92 19.95 -35.33
CA PRO A 5 58.40 21.08 -34.49
C PRO A 5 58.05 20.88 -33.00
N GLN A 6 58.92 21.51 -32.24
CA GLN A 6 59.15 21.50 -30.81
C GLN A 6 58.11 22.29 -30.01
N SER A 7 57.96 21.88 -28.73
CA SER A 7 57.33 22.66 -27.65
C SER A 7 58.17 23.87 -27.25
N PRO A 8 57.54 24.88 -26.62
CA PRO A 8 58.28 25.69 -25.65
C PRO A 8 57.66 25.67 -24.22
N ASP A 9 58.57 25.47 -23.29
CA ASP A 9 58.83 26.07 -21.98
C ASP A 9 57.66 26.44 -21.04
N ALA A 10 57.76 25.86 -19.85
CA ALA A 10 57.23 26.36 -18.59
C ALA A 10 58.03 27.54 -18.03
N PRO A 11 57.45 28.41 -17.22
CA PRO A 11 58.12 28.75 -15.99
C PRO A 11 57.24 28.89 -14.75
N GLY A 12 57.84 28.53 -13.60
CA GLY A 12 57.84 29.34 -12.39
C GLY A 12 56.85 28.91 -11.29
N THR A 13 57.35 28.11 -10.38
CA THR A 13 56.91 27.99 -8.98
C THR A 13 56.99 29.33 -8.26
N THR A 14 55.92 29.72 -7.57
CA THR A 14 56.00 30.59 -6.39
C THR A 14 55.10 29.99 -5.29
N ASP A 15 55.78 29.60 -4.20
CA ASP A 15 55.18 29.34 -2.89
C ASP A 15 54.48 30.59 -2.36
N VAL A 16 53.24 30.42 -1.87
CA VAL A 16 52.67 31.29 -0.85
C VAL A 16 51.95 30.41 0.17
N ASP A 17 52.61 30.29 1.29
CA ASP A 17 52.15 29.82 2.58
C ASP A 17 51.17 30.85 3.17
N GLY A 18 50.07 30.39 3.84
CA GLY A 18 49.32 31.34 4.69
C GLY A 18 47.80 31.07 4.78
N GLY A 19 47.37 30.39 5.84
CA GLY A 19 46.13 30.75 6.52
C GLY A 19 44.86 30.00 6.19
N VAL A 20 44.69 28.80 6.73
CA VAL A 20 43.38 28.20 6.96
C VAL A 20 43.17 27.91 8.45
N ASP A 21 42.96 28.99 9.19
CA ASP A 21 42.44 28.94 10.54
C ASP A 21 41.64 30.23 10.75
N SER A 22 40.33 30.19 10.43
CA SER A 22 39.29 31.11 10.92
C SER A 22 37.98 30.97 10.13
N LEU A 23 37.29 29.84 10.19
CA LEU A 23 35.90 29.73 9.77
C LEU A 23 35.09 28.70 10.61
N ALA A 24 35.63 28.28 11.76
CA ALA A 24 34.93 27.34 12.65
C ALA A 24 34.23 27.99 13.85
N ASP A 25 34.43 29.29 14.10
CA ASP A 25 33.90 29.98 15.30
C ASP A 25 32.69 30.90 15.06
N GLU A 26 32.16 30.97 13.82
CA GLU A 26 31.02 31.86 13.53
C GLU A 26 29.65 31.14 13.42
N VAL A 27 29.63 29.80 13.48
CA VAL A 27 28.37 29.04 13.37
C VAL A 27 27.78 28.61 14.72
N THR A 28 28.53 28.75 15.81
CA THR A 28 28.08 28.38 17.16
C THR A 28 27.42 29.52 17.96
N SER A 29 27.50 30.77 17.49
CA SER A 29 26.94 31.91 18.23
C SER A 29 25.47 32.26 17.87
N ASP A 30 24.93 31.72 16.79
CA ASP A 30 23.52 32.01 16.37
C ASP A 30 22.50 31.02 16.88
N VAL A 31 22.89 29.86 17.41
CA VAL A 31 21.98 28.85 17.98
C VAL A 31 21.69 29.16 19.46
N GLU A 32 22.59 29.80 20.20
CA GLU A 32 22.37 30.17 21.61
C GLU A 32 21.54 31.45 21.82
N ARG A 33 21.20 32.17 20.77
CA ARG A 33 20.41 33.42 20.85
C ARG A 33 18.91 33.21 20.60
N ALA A 34 18.48 32.04 20.15
CA ALA A 34 17.11 31.73 19.88
C ALA A 34 16.35 31.07 21.06
N GLU A 35 17.04 30.63 22.11
CA GLU A 35 16.43 29.95 23.27
C GLU A 35 16.20 30.86 24.48
N ALA A 36 16.53 32.16 24.41
CA ALA A 36 16.41 33.08 25.55
C ALA A 36 15.26 34.11 25.48
N GLN A 37 14.29 33.95 24.55
CA GLN A 37 13.16 34.88 24.42
C GLN A 37 11.77 34.20 24.44
N ALA A 38 11.58 33.15 25.22
CA ALA A 38 10.26 32.57 25.48
C ALA A 38 10.08 32.36 27.00
N GLY A 39 9.89 33.43 27.70
CA GLY A 39 9.54 33.42 29.13
C GLY A 39 9.05 34.79 29.59
N ASP A 40 7.85 34.83 29.99
CA ASP A 40 7.11 35.90 30.68
C ASP A 40 6.13 36.70 29.80
N GLU A 41 4.87 36.34 29.92
CA GLU A 41 3.78 37.28 30.19
C GLU A 41 2.56 36.55 30.75
N ASP A 42 2.33 36.82 32.01
CA ASP A 42 1.27 36.30 32.86
C ASP A 42 0.05 37.21 32.78
N ASN A 43 -1.13 36.59 32.81
CA ASN A 43 -2.32 37.04 33.57
C ASN A 43 -3.09 38.32 33.18
N HIS A 44 -4.28 38.15 32.58
CA HIS A 44 -5.45 38.90 33.00
C HIS A 44 -6.77 38.15 32.74
N GLN A 45 -7.41 37.76 33.85
CA GLN A 45 -8.81 37.36 33.94
C GLN A 45 -9.75 38.51 33.54
N GLN A 46 -10.74 38.24 32.70
CA GLN A 46 -12.04 38.90 32.81
C GLN A 46 -13.18 37.93 32.47
N GLN A 47 -14.07 37.78 33.46
CA GLN A 47 -15.35 37.10 33.43
C GLN A 47 -16.33 37.82 32.51
N ALA A 48 -17.12 37.11 31.73
CA ALA A 48 -18.43 37.50 31.25
C ALA A 48 -19.33 36.27 31.12
N GLU A 49 -20.44 36.30 31.80
CA GLU A 49 -21.51 35.29 31.84
C GLU A 49 -22.43 35.33 30.59
N PRO A 50 -23.39 34.39 30.44
CA PRO A 50 -23.75 33.78 29.17
C PRO A 50 -25.01 34.40 28.51
N SER A 51 -25.08 34.39 27.22
CA SER A 51 -26.34 34.60 26.49
C SER A 51 -26.77 33.31 25.76
N ASP A 52 -27.87 32.82 26.26
CA ASP A 52 -28.76 31.78 25.77
C ASP A 52 -29.20 32.06 24.30
N GLN A 53 -28.80 31.23 23.36
CA GLN A 53 -29.52 31.08 22.09
C GLN A 53 -29.46 29.62 21.68
N ARG A 54 -30.63 28.98 21.80
CA ARG A 54 -30.95 27.69 21.18
C ARG A 54 -30.79 27.80 19.68
N SER A 55 -30.02 26.88 19.13
CA SER A 55 -30.08 26.50 17.73
C SER A 55 -30.09 25.00 17.62
N ASP A 56 -31.03 24.53 16.86
CA ASP A 56 -31.52 23.20 16.61
C ASP A 56 -30.44 22.10 16.47
N GLU A 57 -30.63 21.08 17.27
CA GLU A 57 -29.98 19.79 17.19
C GLU A 57 -30.38 19.12 15.85
N HIS A 58 -29.44 19.02 14.92
CA HIS A 58 -29.37 17.91 13.98
C HIS A 58 -28.23 17.01 14.48
N ASP A 59 -28.61 16.15 15.41
CA ASP A 59 -27.81 14.97 15.77
C ASP A 59 -27.99 13.95 14.64
N GLU A 60 -27.19 14.08 13.56
CA GLU A 60 -26.94 12.97 12.67
C GLU A 60 -26.03 12.03 13.46
N ASP A 61 -26.53 10.84 13.79
CA ASP A 61 -25.83 9.74 14.43
C ASP A 61 -24.58 9.36 13.59
N TYR A 62 -23.48 10.11 13.77
CA TYR A 62 -22.19 9.79 13.20
C TYR A 62 -21.58 8.64 13.99
N ARG A 63 -21.74 7.43 13.46
CA ARG A 63 -20.99 6.26 13.93
C ARG A 63 -19.55 6.37 13.48
N ALA A 64 -18.64 6.48 14.43
CA ALA A 64 -17.22 6.34 14.15
C ALA A 64 -16.93 4.97 13.49
N PRO A 65 -16.12 4.91 12.42
CA PRO A 65 -15.72 3.65 11.83
C PRO A 65 -14.99 2.79 12.88
N VAL A 66 -15.21 1.48 12.81
CA VAL A 66 -14.52 0.51 13.65
C VAL A 66 -13.04 0.51 13.24
N VAL A 67 -12.18 1.00 14.12
CA VAL A 67 -10.74 1.00 13.91
C VAL A 67 -10.24 -0.44 14.11
N VAL A 68 -10.03 -1.14 13.02
CA VAL A 68 -9.34 -2.43 13.02
C VAL A 68 -7.84 -2.15 12.90
N ALA A 69 -7.04 -2.59 13.86
CA ALA A 69 -5.59 -2.40 13.81
C ALA A 69 -5.00 -2.97 12.51
N PRO A 70 -4.02 -2.29 11.88
CA PRO A 70 -3.41 -2.78 10.66
C PRO A 70 -2.79 -4.16 10.88
N LEU A 71 -3.08 -5.09 9.99
CA LEU A 71 -2.50 -6.43 10.02
C LEU A 71 -1.01 -6.35 9.70
N PRO A 72 -0.13 -7.03 10.43
CA PRO A 72 1.27 -7.13 10.04
C PRO A 72 1.34 -7.81 8.67
N GLY A 73 1.89 -7.10 7.67
CA GLY A 73 2.08 -7.40 6.26
C GLY A 73 1.92 -8.87 5.83
N ALA A 74 0.70 -9.37 5.82
CA ALA A 74 0.40 -10.69 5.32
C ALA A 74 -0.12 -10.56 3.89
N SER A 75 0.78 -10.71 2.92
CA SER A 75 0.41 -11.03 1.53
C SER A 75 -0.32 -12.36 1.53
N ALA A 76 -1.60 -12.36 1.92
CA ALA A 76 -2.44 -13.54 1.88
C ALA A 76 -2.86 -13.75 0.42
N GLU A 77 -2.36 -14.80 -0.21
CA GLU A 77 -2.80 -15.27 -1.51
C GLU A 77 -4.35 -15.36 -1.53
N PRO A 78 -5.04 -14.77 -2.53
CA PRO A 78 -6.49 -14.85 -2.60
C PRO A 78 -6.97 -16.30 -2.68
N PRO A 79 -8.12 -16.67 -2.11
CA PRO A 79 -8.64 -18.02 -2.18
C PRO A 79 -8.82 -18.41 -3.65
N ARG A 80 -8.23 -19.54 -4.03
CA ARG A 80 -8.38 -20.10 -5.38
C ARG A 80 -9.85 -20.53 -5.55
N SER A 81 -10.43 -20.16 -6.69
CA SER A 81 -11.74 -20.62 -7.15
C SER A 81 -11.94 -22.12 -6.86
N SER A 82 -13.13 -22.51 -6.43
CA SER A 82 -13.55 -23.90 -6.25
C SER A 82 -13.70 -24.62 -7.61
N ALA A 83 -12.55 -24.86 -8.26
CA ALA A 83 -12.39 -25.96 -9.18
C ALA A 83 -12.24 -27.25 -8.36
N PRO A 84 -12.60 -28.44 -8.90
CA PRO A 84 -12.49 -29.71 -8.18
C PRO A 84 -11.12 -29.80 -7.56
N ALA A 85 -11.04 -30.22 -6.28
CA ALA A 85 -9.85 -30.24 -5.45
C ALA A 85 -8.62 -30.63 -6.27
N PRO A 86 -7.61 -29.74 -6.41
CA PRO A 86 -6.42 -30.11 -7.14
C PRO A 86 -5.79 -31.28 -6.40
N GLN A 87 -5.53 -32.36 -7.13
CA GLN A 87 -4.66 -33.40 -6.63
C GLN A 87 -3.42 -32.72 -6.08
N ALA A 88 -3.05 -33.00 -4.83
CA ALA A 88 -1.90 -32.42 -4.17
C ALA A 88 -0.71 -32.47 -5.13
N GLN A 89 -0.34 -31.32 -5.66
CA GLN A 89 0.88 -31.20 -6.45
C GLN A 89 2.02 -31.55 -5.51
N PRO A 90 3.00 -32.36 -5.94
CA PRO A 90 4.15 -32.63 -5.11
C PRO A 90 4.76 -31.29 -4.69
N ALA A 91 5.02 -31.13 -3.39
CA ALA A 91 5.62 -29.94 -2.85
C ALA A 91 6.86 -29.59 -3.66
N GLU A 92 6.86 -28.43 -4.33
CA GLU A 92 8.01 -27.97 -5.08
C GLU A 92 9.22 -27.91 -4.15
N THR A 93 10.32 -28.50 -4.57
CA THR A 93 11.57 -28.40 -3.82
C THR A 93 12.08 -26.96 -3.97
N PRO A 94 12.18 -26.18 -2.86
CA PRO A 94 12.67 -24.81 -2.96
C PRO A 94 14.05 -24.76 -3.62
N ARG A 95 14.29 -23.76 -4.45
CA ARG A 95 15.58 -23.52 -5.07
C ARG A 95 16.65 -23.25 -4.01
N PRO A 96 17.95 -23.47 -4.33
CA PRO A 96 19.05 -23.13 -3.44
C PRO A 96 18.97 -21.66 -3.00
N ARG A 97 19.31 -21.38 -1.75
CA ARG A 97 19.38 -20.01 -1.23
C ARG A 97 20.64 -19.33 -1.73
N HIS A 98 20.50 -18.21 -2.41
CA HIS A 98 21.64 -17.38 -2.80
C HIS A 98 21.93 -16.33 -1.73
N THR A 99 23.23 -16.05 -1.52
CA THR A 99 23.66 -14.95 -0.66
C THR A 99 23.41 -13.61 -1.36
N ALA A 100 23.32 -12.53 -0.57
CA ALA A 100 23.19 -11.18 -1.13
C ALA A 100 24.29 -10.84 -2.16
N LEU A 101 25.53 -11.30 -1.90
CA LEU A 101 26.64 -11.13 -2.84
C LEU A 101 26.43 -11.89 -4.16
N SER A 102 25.91 -13.11 -4.08
CA SER A 102 25.58 -13.92 -5.27
C SER A 102 24.47 -13.24 -6.08
N LEU A 103 23.44 -12.73 -5.43
CA LEU A 103 22.34 -12.01 -6.09
C LEU A 103 22.84 -10.71 -6.75
N ALA A 104 23.72 -9.95 -6.07
CA ALA A 104 24.32 -8.76 -6.64
C ALA A 104 25.15 -9.09 -7.91
N ALA A 105 25.91 -10.20 -7.90
CA ALA A 105 26.64 -10.66 -9.08
C ALA A 105 25.70 -11.08 -10.22
N MET A 106 24.59 -11.79 -9.92
CA MET A 106 23.59 -12.18 -10.91
C MET A 106 22.89 -10.95 -11.53
N ALA A 107 22.65 -9.89 -10.74
CA ALA A 107 22.06 -8.65 -11.24
C ALA A 107 22.94 -7.97 -12.30
N SER A 108 24.26 -8.07 -12.19
CA SER A 108 25.19 -7.55 -13.22
C SER A 108 25.09 -8.32 -14.56
N VAL A 109 24.63 -9.58 -14.51
CA VAL A 109 24.33 -10.37 -15.71
C VAL A 109 22.95 -10.01 -16.27
N ALA A 110 21.97 -9.78 -15.39
CA ALA A 110 20.60 -9.48 -15.78
C ALA A 110 20.45 -8.07 -16.41
N VAL A 111 21.27 -7.12 -15.96
CA VAL A 111 21.18 -5.71 -16.38
C VAL A 111 22.54 -5.19 -16.86
N ALA A 112 22.63 -4.88 -18.14
CA ALA A 112 23.86 -4.36 -18.73
C ALA A 112 24.27 -3.04 -18.09
N GLY A 113 25.52 -2.96 -17.62
CA GLY A 113 26.08 -1.76 -16.98
C GLY A 113 25.68 -1.58 -15.52
N LEU A 114 25.01 -2.54 -14.90
CA LEU A 114 24.82 -2.58 -13.46
C LEU A 114 26.04 -3.21 -12.79
N ASN A 115 26.76 -2.42 -12.00
CA ASN A 115 27.96 -2.85 -11.27
C ASN A 115 27.77 -2.53 -9.77
N PRO A 116 27.26 -3.48 -8.95
CA PRO A 116 26.99 -3.27 -7.55
C PRO A 116 28.26 -2.96 -6.76
N THR A 117 28.21 -1.95 -5.90
CA THR A 117 29.34 -1.54 -5.04
C THR A 117 29.07 -1.76 -3.57
N ARG A 118 27.80 -1.68 -3.15
CA ARG A 118 27.38 -1.90 -1.78
C ARG A 118 25.94 -2.37 -1.69
N LEU A 119 25.63 -3.08 -0.60
CA LEU A 119 24.26 -3.42 -0.25
C LEU A 119 23.52 -2.20 0.29
N ALA A 120 22.21 -2.17 0.11
CA ALA A 120 21.31 -1.14 0.59
C ALA A 120 19.98 -1.79 1.08
N LEU A 121 19.06 -0.99 1.59
CA LEU A 121 17.68 -1.41 1.83
C LEU A 121 16.90 -1.36 0.48
N PRO A 122 15.79 -2.10 0.33
CA PRO A 122 15.27 -3.04 1.31
C PRO A 122 16.10 -4.32 1.40
N GLN A 123 15.98 -5.03 2.54
CA GLN A 123 16.49 -6.39 2.71
C GLN A 123 15.40 -7.20 3.42
N SER A 124 14.90 -8.21 2.76
CA SER A 124 13.84 -9.09 3.27
C SER A 124 14.08 -10.51 2.78
N GLU A 125 13.90 -11.47 3.65
CA GLU A 125 14.08 -12.88 3.33
C GLU A 125 12.96 -13.71 3.95
N THR A 126 12.26 -14.46 3.08
CA THR A 126 11.28 -15.46 3.44
C THR A 126 11.68 -16.82 2.86
N PRO A 127 11.03 -17.92 3.24
CA PRO A 127 11.27 -19.21 2.60
C PRO A 127 11.12 -19.19 1.07
N GLU A 128 10.25 -18.34 0.54
CA GLU A 128 9.84 -18.32 -0.86
C GLU A 128 10.44 -17.18 -1.67
N ARG A 129 10.86 -16.09 -1.02
CA ARG A 129 11.37 -14.88 -1.67
C ARG A 129 12.56 -14.30 -0.91
N HIS A 130 13.53 -13.75 -1.65
CA HIS A 130 14.60 -12.94 -1.08
C HIS A 130 14.72 -11.63 -1.85
N ILE A 131 14.74 -10.51 -1.13
CA ILE A 131 14.86 -9.16 -1.71
C ILE A 131 16.09 -8.51 -1.10
N ILE A 132 16.94 -7.94 -1.96
CA ILE A 132 18.07 -7.11 -1.54
C ILE A 132 18.10 -5.80 -2.33
N GLY A 133 18.46 -4.72 -1.65
CA GLY A 133 18.84 -3.46 -2.30
C GLY A 133 20.33 -3.42 -2.60
N VAL A 134 20.72 -2.80 -3.70
CA VAL A 134 22.13 -2.53 -4.04
C VAL A 134 22.29 -1.13 -4.63
N ILE A 135 23.44 -0.50 -4.36
CA ILE A 135 23.87 0.72 -5.05
C ILE A 135 24.98 0.34 -6.03
N ASP A 136 24.88 0.85 -7.26
CA ASP A 136 25.87 0.59 -8.29
C ASP A 136 26.98 1.68 -8.36
N THR A 137 27.96 1.50 -9.27
CA THR A 137 29.06 2.44 -9.49
C THR A 137 28.61 3.83 -9.95
N GLN A 138 27.38 3.96 -10.46
CA GLN A 138 26.79 5.23 -10.90
C GLN A 138 25.91 5.86 -9.81
N GLY A 139 25.86 5.27 -8.61
CA GLY A 139 25.04 5.72 -7.51
C GLY A 139 23.54 5.38 -7.67
N ARG A 140 23.15 4.62 -8.69
CA ARG A 140 21.76 4.21 -8.88
C ARG A 140 21.41 3.13 -7.88
N HIS A 141 20.19 3.18 -7.35
CA HIS A 141 19.65 2.21 -6.40
C HIS A 141 18.75 1.20 -7.10
N TRP A 142 19.00 -0.08 -6.84
CA TRP A 142 18.31 -1.20 -7.44
C TRP A 142 17.79 -2.16 -6.39
N GLU A 143 16.66 -2.82 -6.68
CA GLU A 143 16.13 -3.93 -5.90
C GLU A 143 16.25 -5.22 -6.71
N ILE A 144 16.75 -6.27 -6.07
CA ILE A 144 16.91 -7.59 -6.67
C ILE A 144 15.97 -8.52 -5.94
N HIS A 145 14.97 -9.03 -6.65
CA HIS A 145 13.97 -9.96 -6.15
C HIS A 145 14.29 -11.36 -6.62
N GLU A 146 14.57 -12.28 -5.71
CA GLU A 146 14.76 -13.70 -5.99
C GLU A 146 13.47 -14.47 -5.69
N ALA A 147 13.00 -15.25 -6.66
CA ALA A 147 11.94 -16.24 -6.49
C ALA A 147 12.54 -17.61 -6.17
N ARG A 148 12.15 -18.19 -5.05
CA ARG A 148 12.62 -19.51 -4.59
C ARG A 148 11.70 -20.66 -5.00
N THR A 149 10.49 -20.33 -5.47
CA THR A 149 9.51 -21.27 -6.01
C THR A 149 9.09 -20.85 -7.41
N ASP A 150 8.53 -21.78 -8.20
CA ASP A 150 8.01 -21.44 -9.52
C ASP A 150 6.77 -20.56 -9.44
N ALA A 151 5.96 -20.74 -8.40
CA ALA A 151 4.78 -19.88 -8.15
C ALA A 151 5.16 -18.43 -7.93
N VAL A 152 6.16 -18.15 -7.08
CA VAL A 152 6.68 -16.78 -6.87
C VAL A 152 7.34 -16.25 -8.14
N GLY A 153 8.03 -17.11 -8.90
CA GLY A 153 8.63 -16.73 -10.19
C GLY A 153 7.58 -16.27 -11.19
N ALA A 154 6.47 -17.00 -11.32
CA ALA A 154 5.35 -16.62 -12.18
C ALA A 154 4.68 -15.31 -11.71
N SER A 155 4.53 -15.12 -10.39
CA SER A 155 4.03 -13.87 -9.82
C SER A 155 4.92 -12.67 -10.15
N LEU A 156 6.26 -12.83 -10.05
CA LEU A 156 7.20 -11.76 -10.43
C LEU A 156 7.12 -11.41 -11.94
N GLU A 157 6.93 -12.41 -12.81
CA GLU A 157 6.76 -12.18 -14.23
C GLU A 157 5.46 -11.44 -14.56
N ALA A 158 4.34 -11.81 -13.92
CA ALA A 158 3.06 -11.14 -14.09
C ALA A 158 3.11 -9.69 -13.54
N GLU A 159 3.68 -9.49 -12.35
CA GLU A 159 3.88 -8.16 -11.79
C GLU A 159 4.77 -7.28 -12.67
N ALA A 160 5.82 -7.86 -13.30
CA ALA A 160 6.68 -7.13 -14.23
C ALA A 160 5.91 -6.57 -15.42
N GLU A 161 4.96 -7.33 -15.94
CA GLU A 161 4.13 -6.90 -17.07
C GLU A 161 3.15 -5.79 -16.64
N VAL A 162 2.56 -5.88 -15.43
CA VAL A 162 1.74 -4.81 -14.84
C VAL A 162 2.57 -3.54 -14.69
N LEU A 163 3.74 -3.62 -14.03
CA LEU A 163 4.64 -2.48 -13.81
C LEU A 163 5.08 -1.82 -15.13
N ARG A 164 5.36 -2.63 -16.16
CA ARG A 164 5.73 -2.10 -17.48
C ARG A 164 4.58 -1.30 -18.12
N ARG A 165 3.34 -1.72 -17.90
CA ARG A 165 2.14 -1.04 -18.43
C ARG A 165 1.82 0.21 -17.65
N ILE A 166 1.79 0.15 -16.32
CA ILE A 166 1.61 1.32 -15.46
C ILE A 166 2.73 2.33 -15.73
N GLY A 167 3.97 1.86 -15.87
CA GLY A 167 5.12 2.70 -16.18
C GLY A 167 4.94 3.57 -17.42
N ARG A 168 4.28 3.07 -18.46
CA ARG A 168 3.94 3.89 -19.65
C ARG A 168 2.92 4.97 -19.31
N VAL A 169 1.93 4.67 -18.46
CA VAL A 169 0.94 5.65 -18.03
C VAL A 169 1.60 6.77 -17.22
N VAL A 170 2.61 6.42 -16.39
CA VAL A 170 3.45 7.40 -15.68
C VAL A 170 4.26 8.24 -16.67
N ASP A 171 4.91 7.62 -17.66
CA ASP A 171 5.72 8.31 -18.67
C ASP A 171 4.88 9.27 -19.54
N ASP A 172 3.59 8.96 -19.72
CA ASP A 172 2.60 9.84 -20.36
C ASP A 172 2.11 10.99 -19.46
N GLY A 173 2.58 11.06 -18.20
CA GLY A 173 2.20 12.10 -17.24
C GLY A 173 0.77 11.99 -16.71
N ARG A 174 0.17 10.79 -16.75
CA ARG A 174 -1.24 10.53 -16.39
C ARG A 174 -1.40 10.03 -14.95
N LEU A 175 -0.32 9.76 -14.23
CA LEU A 175 -0.30 9.42 -12.82
C LEU A 175 0.55 10.44 -12.07
N SER A 176 0.16 10.76 -10.84
CA SER A 176 0.89 11.70 -9.98
C SER A 176 1.98 11.02 -9.16
N PHE A 177 2.11 9.71 -9.24
CA PHE A 177 3.10 8.89 -8.54
C PHE A 177 3.87 8.00 -9.54
N ASP A 178 5.05 7.56 -9.15
CA ASP A 178 5.85 6.60 -9.92
C ASP A 178 5.65 5.15 -9.44
N VAL A 179 6.19 4.20 -10.21
CA VAL A 179 6.22 2.77 -9.88
C VAL A 179 7.60 2.19 -10.14
N PRO A 180 8.02 1.10 -9.49
CA PRO A 180 9.27 0.43 -9.79
C PRO A 180 9.38 0.04 -11.28
N ARG A 181 10.54 0.25 -11.90
CA ARG A 181 10.78 -0.13 -13.30
C ARG A 181 11.61 -1.40 -13.36
N VAL A 182 11.11 -2.42 -14.03
CA VAL A 182 11.87 -3.65 -14.25
C VAL A 182 12.96 -3.38 -15.28
N ALA A 183 14.22 -3.51 -14.85
CA ALA A 183 15.40 -3.26 -15.68
C ALA A 183 15.92 -4.54 -16.36
N GLY A 184 15.69 -5.70 -15.75
CA GLY A 184 16.09 -6.98 -16.32
C GLY A 184 15.71 -8.16 -15.43
N SER A 185 15.84 -9.36 -15.95
CA SER A 185 15.62 -10.60 -15.24
C SER A 185 16.63 -11.66 -15.66
N LEU A 186 16.92 -12.61 -14.79
CA LEU A 186 17.73 -13.78 -15.08
C LEU A 186 16.97 -15.02 -14.62
N ARG A 187 16.72 -15.94 -15.55
CA ARG A 187 16.12 -17.23 -15.28
C ARG A 187 17.07 -18.35 -15.65
N GLN A 188 17.49 -19.09 -14.65
CA GLN A 188 18.35 -20.27 -14.77
C GLN A 188 17.73 -21.43 -14.00
N LYS A 189 18.31 -22.64 -14.13
CA LYS A 189 17.81 -23.83 -13.42
C LYS A 189 17.66 -23.61 -11.93
N ASP A 190 18.63 -22.94 -11.32
CA ASP A 190 18.73 -22.79 -9.84
C ASP A 190 18.47 -21.34 -9.38
N ALA A 191 18.18 -20.40 -10.28
CA ALA A 191 17.96 -19.00 -9.96
C ALA A 191 16.88 -18.38 -10.84
N HIS A 192 15.97 -17.65 -10.22
CA HIS A 192 15.03 -16.76 -10.90
C HIS A 192 15.05 -15.42 -10.19
N ILE A 193 15.70 -14.43 -10.78
CA ILE A 193 15.80 -13.09 -10.23
C ILE A 193 15.20 -12.05 -11.19
N GLN A 194 14.69 -10.98 -10.59
CA GLN A 194 14.25 -9.79 -11.27
C GLN A 194 14.93 -8.57 -10.63
N VAL A 195 15.42 -7.67 -11.47
CA VAL A 195 16.06 -6.41 -11.05
C VAL A 195 15.14 -5.26 -11.39
N ARG A 196 14.85 -4.44 -10.38
CA ARG A 196 13.98 -3.25 -10.49
C ARG A 196 14.72 -1.99 -10.07
N SER A 197 14.32 -0.84 -10.60
CA SER A 197 14.71 0.42 -10.02
C SER A 197 14.10 0.55 -8.62
N HIS A 198 14.88 1.02 -7.66
CA HIS A 198 14.32 1.47 -6.39
C HIS A 198 13.52 2.76 -6.61
N VAL A 199 12.39 2.89 -5.96
CA VAL A 199 11.60 4.13 -5.94
C VAL A 199 11.86 4.87 -4.64
N GLU A 200 12.14 6.15 -4.75
CA GLU A 200 12.47 6.99 -3.61
C GLU A 200 11.21 7.36 -2.81
N GLY A 201 11.37 7.53 -1.50
CA GLY A 201 10.30 7.91 -0.60
C GLY A 201 10.35 7.12 0.71
N LYS A 202 9.48 7.52 1.63
CA LYS A 202 9.27 6.80 2.90
C LYS A 202 7.85 6.27 2.91
N PRO A 203 7.57 5.14 3.59
CA PRO A 203 6.20 4.70 3.84
C PRO A 203 5.34 5.85 4.35
N ILE A 204 4.10 5.92 3.87
CA ILE A 204 3.15 6.93 4.32
C ILE A 204 2.81 6.69 5.79
N PRO A 205 2.95 7.68 6.69
CA PRO A 205 2.61 7.49 8.10
C PRO A 205 1.09 7.64 8.29
N VAL A 206 0.32 6.64 7.85
CA VAL A 206 -1.15 6.71 7.74
C VAL A 206 -1.84 7.09 9.05
N GLU A 207 -1.39 6.53 10.18
CA GLU A 207 -1.96 6.80 11.51
C GLU A 207 -1.77 8.24 11.99
N THR A 208 -0.84 8.98 11.40
CA THR A 208 -0.52 10.37 11.76
C THR A 208 -0.89 11.37 10.69
N LEU A 209 -1.69 10.98 9.72
CA LEU A 209 -2.23 11.88 8.70
C LEU A 209 -2.97 13.07 9.35
N ARG A 210 -3.06 14.15 8.62
CA ARG A 210 -3.80 15.35 9.02
C ARG A 210 -4.84 15.69 7.95
N PRO A 211 -6.02 16.18 8.33
CA PRO A 211 -7.02 16.63 7.37
C PRO A 211 -6.47 17.73 6.44
N GLY A 212 -6.99 17.79 5.22
CA GLY A 212 -6.69 18.85 4.28
C GLY A 212 -5.86 18.45 3.05
N PRO A 213 -5.34 19.43 2.31
CA PRO A 213 -4.82 19.24 0.95
C PRO A 213 -3.41 18.60 0.87
N GLY A 214 -2.86 18.13 1.99
CA GLY A 214 -1.54 17.50 2.05
C GLY A 214 -1.57 16.01 1.68
N MET A 215 -0.96 15.19 2.57
CA MET A 215 -0.84 13.74 2.34
C MET A 215 -2.20 13.03 2.26
N SER A 216 -3.22 13.48 3.03
CA SER A 216 -4.56 12.88 3.00
C SER A 216 -5.22 13.01 1.63
N ALA A 217 -5.28 14.23 1.08
CA ALA A 217 -5.77 14.44 -0.28
C ALA A 217 -4.86 13.76 -1.33
N GLY A 218 -3.55 13.72 -1.11
CA GLY A 218 -2.60 13.02 -1.97
C GLY A 218 -2.86 11.51 -2.04
N LEU A 219 -3.21 10.89 -0.91
CA LEU A 219 -3.58 9.48 -0.83
C LEU A 219 -4.90 9.22 -1.59
N GLY A 220 -5.94 10.01 -1.33
CA GLY A 220 -7.22 9.88 -2.03
C GLY A 220 -7.07 10.03 -3.55
N LYS A 221 -6.29 11.02 -3.99
CA LYS A 221 -5.97 11.22 -5.40
C LYS A 221 -5.25 9.99 -6.00
N ALA A 222 -4.23 9.46 -5.33
CA ALA A 222 -3.48 8.30 -5.82
C ALA A 222 -4.38 7.06 -5.95
N LEU A 223 -5.27 6.81 -4.98
CA LEU A 223 -6.28 5.75 -5.04
C LEU A 223 -7.22 5.93 -6.24
N GLY A 224 -7.75 7.14 -6.44
CA GLY A 224 -8.60 7.45 -7.60
C GLY A 224 -7.88 7.23 -8.92
N GLU A 225 -6.62 7.64 -9.05
CA GLU A 225 -5.81 7.43 -10.23
C GLU A 225 -5.52 5.93 -10.51
N ILE A 226 -5.33 5.11 -9.46
CA ILE A 226 -5.21 3.65 -9.60
C ILE A 226 -6.50 3.07 -10.19
N HIS A 227 -7.64 3.44 -9.63
CA HIS A 227 -8.95 2.94 -10.06
C HIS A 227 -9.41 3.49 -11.42
N GLU A 228 -8.77 4.54 -11.95
CA GLU A 228 -8.97 5.08 -13.31
C GLU A 228 -8.03 4.45 -14.36
N LEU A 229 -7.11 3.58 -13.97
CA LEU A 229 -6.29 2.84 -14.92
C LEU A 229 -7.19 1.99 -15.84
N SER A 230 -6.81 1.89 -17.10
CA SER A 230 -7.50 0.98 -18.03
C SER A 230 -7.39 -0.47 -17.54
N MET A 231 -8.51 -1.19 -17.51
CA MET A 231 -8.52 -2.62 -17.16
C MET A 231 -7.60 -3.46 -18.05
N THR A 232 -7.23 -2.96 -19.24
CA THR A 232 -6.26 -3.61 -20.12
C THR A 232 -4.87 -3.71 -19.51
N VAL A 233 -4.53 -2.83 -18.55
CA VAL A 233 -3.26 -2.91 -17.79
C VAL A 233 -3.16 -4.25 -17.08
N ILE A 234 -4.25 -4.74 -16.56
CA ILE A 234 -4.35 -5.99 -15.79
C ILE A 234 -4.61 -7.18 -16.73
N SER A 235 -5.66 -7.11 -17.57
CA SER A 235 -6.09 -8.24 -18.39
C SER A 235 -5.03 -8.71 -19.39
N GLU A 236 -4.32 -7.77 -20.02
CA GLU A 236 -3.25 -8.10 -20.96
C GLU A 236 -1.92 -8.46 -20.27
N ALA A 237 -1.80 -8.25 -18.95
CA ALA A 237 -0.72 -8.78 -18.12
C ALA A 237 -1.00 -10.24 -17.67
N GLY A 238 -2.16 -10.78 -18.00
CA GLY A 238 -2.58 -12.11 -17.56
C GLY A 238 -2.97 -12.19 -16.08
N MET A 239 -3.21 -11.03 -15.44
CA MET A 239 -3.67 -10.95 -14.06
C MET A 239 -5.18 -11.16 -13.98
N PRO A 240 -5.72 -11.51 -12.80
CA PRO A 240 -7.15 -11.80 -12.64
C PRO A 240 -8.05 -10.63 -13.01
N VAL A 241 -9.22 -10.95 -13.55
CA VAL A 241 -10.29 -10.00 -13.86
C VAL A 241 -11.58 -10.59 -13.30
N TYR A 242 -12.19 -9.90 -12.34
CA TYR A 242 -13.41 -10.33 -11.69
C TYR A 242 -14.52 -9.32 -11.95
N ASP A 243 -15.73 -9.81 -12.26
CA ASP A 243 -16.93 -9.00 -12.20
C ASP A 243 -17.49 -8.92 -10.76
N ALA A 244 -18.50 -8.06 -10.55
CA ALA A 244 -19.03 -7.82 -9.21
C ALA A 244 -19.63 -9.10 -8.57
N GLU A 245 -20.23 -9.97 -9.35
CA GLU A 245 -20.79 -11.24 -8.85
C GLU A 245 -19.69 -12.25 -8.54
N GLU A 246 -18.60 -12.25 -9.29
CA GLU A 246 -17.42 -13.07 -9.00
C GLU A 246 -16.73 -12.62 -7.72
N VAL A 247 -16.58 -11.31 -7.51
CA VAL A 247 -16.06 -10.74 -6.25
C VAL A 247 -16.94 -11.16 -5.08
N ARG A 248 -18.27 -10.98 -5.18
CA ARG A 248 -19.21 -11.39 -4.13
C ARG A 248 -19.11 -12.89 -3.81
N ARG A 249 -19.06 -13.76 -4.82
CA ARG A 249 -18.92 -15.22 -4.63
C ARG A 249 -17.62 -15.60 -3.93
N ARG A 250 -16.54 -14.87 -4.19
CA ARG A 250 -15.24 -15.08 -3.51
C ARG A 250 -15.34 -14.75 -2.02
N TRP A 251 -16.03 -13.66 -1.68
CA TRP A 251 -16.27 -13.30 -0.27
C TRP A 251 -17.20 -14.29 0.43
N LEU A 252 -18.25 -14.80 -0.24
CA LEU A 252 -19.09 -15.86 0.30
C LEU A 252 -18.29 -17.15 0.57
N SER A 253 -17.40 -17.54 -0.35
CA SER A 253 -16.51 -18.69 -0.13
C SER A 253 -15.57 -18.48 1.07
N LEU A 254 -15.03 -17.26 1.24
CA LEU A 254 -14.21 -16.92 2.41
C LEU A 254 -15.02 -17.03 3.70
N LEU A 255 -16.27 -16.56 3.70
CA LEU A 255 -17.18 -16.66 4.84
C LEU A 255 -17.45 -18.11 5.23
N ASP A 256 -17.74 -18.97 4.24
CA ASP A 256 -17.97 -20.40 4.46
C ASP A 256 -16.74 -21.08 5.08
N ASP A 257 -15.55 -20.83 4.51
CA ASP A 257 -14.28 -21.36 5.03
C ASP A 257 -14.02 -20.88 6.47
N THR A 258 -14.34 -19.62 6.75
CA THR A 258 -14.16 -18.99 8.06
C THR A 258 -15.12 -19.60 9.07
N ALA A 259 -16.39 -19.75 8.71
CA ALA A 259 -17.41 -20.39 9.55
C ALA A 259 -17.03 -21.85 9.87
N ALA A 260 -16.46 -22.58 8.91
CA ALA A 260 -16.02 -23.97 9.09
C ALA A 260 -14.89 -24.11 10.14
N THR A 261 -14.15 -23.04 10.44
CA THR A 261 -13.15 -23.06 11.52
C THR A 261 -13.75 -23.20 12.92
N GLY A 262 -15.02 -22.77 13.09
CA GLY A 262 -15.73 -22.71 14.37
C GLY A 262 -15.10 -21.74 15.39
N ARG A 263 -14.32 -20.74 14.92
CA ARG A 263 -13.56 -19.81 15.75
C ARG A 263 -14.01 -18.36 15.66
N THR A 264 -14.94 -18.07 14.74
CA THR A 264 -15.48 -16.73 14.52
C THR A 264 -16.74 -16.51 15.32
N PRO A 265 -16.92 -15.38 16.01
CA PRO A 265 -18.15 -15.05 16.72
C PRO A 265 -19.37 -15.12 15.79
N PRO A 266 -20.48 -15.77 16.22
CA PRO A 266 -21.69 -15.90 15.38
C PRO A 266 -22.30 -14.56 14.96
N ALA A 267 -22.18 -13.52 15.78
CA ALA A 267 -22.65 -12.17 15.46
C ALA A 267 -21.97 -11.60 14.22
N LEU A 268 -20.64 -11.80 14.08
CA LEU A 268 -19.89 -11.36 12.89
C LEU A 268 -20.28 -12.18 11.65
N LEU A 269 -20.43 -13.50 11.79
CA LEU A 269 -20.86 -14.33 10.67
C LEU A 269 -22.23 -13.87 10.13
N GLY A 270 -23.20 -13.61 11.00
CA GLY A 270 -24.51 -13.12 10.61
C GLY A 270 -24.48 -11.72 9.99
N ARG A 271 -23.65 -10.82 10.53
CA ARG A 271 -23.42 -9.46 9.99
C ARG A 271 -22.84 -9.50 8.57
N TRP A 272 -21.83 -10.32 8.35
CA TRP A 272 -21.20 -10.48 7.04
C TRP A 272 -22.09 -11.18 6.03
N GLU A 273 -22.81 -12.23 6.45
CA GLU A 273 -23.78 -12.93 5.61
C GLU A 273 -24.87 -11.97 5.11
N GLN A 274 -25.45 -11.15 6.01
CA GLN A 274 -26.45 -10.14 5.64
C GLN A 274 -25.91 -9.16 4.61
N ALA A 275 -24.69 -8.64 4.78
CA ALA A 275 -24.07 -7.72 3.83
C ALA A 275 -23.75 -8.40 2.48
N LEU A 276 -23.28 -9.64 2.51
CA LEU A 276 -23.00 -10.42 1.29
C LEU A 276 -24.27 -10.84 0.54
N GLU A 277 -25.42 -10.96 1.21
CA GLU A 277 -26.72 -11.25 0.60
C GLU A 277 -27.42 -10.00 0.03
N ASP A 278 -27.07 -8.80 0.51
CA ASP A 278 -27.65 -7.54 0.00
C ASP A 278 -27.16 -7.26 -1.43
N THR A 279 -27.97 -7.64 -2.41
CA THR A 279 -27.63 -7.44 -3.83
C THR A 279 -27.45 -5.98 -4.24
N ALA A 280 -27.90 -5.01 -3.45
CA ALA A 280 -27.71 -3.59 -3.73
C ALA A 280 -26.27 -3.15 -3.54
N LEU A 281 -25.58 -3.73 -2.54
CA LEU A 281 -24.17 -3.51 -2.28
C LEU A 281 -23.27 -3.93 -3.45
N TRP A 282 -23.66 -4.98 -4.17
CA TRP A 282 -22.81 -5.64 -5.19
C TRP A 282 -23.09 -5.17 -6.61
N ARG A 283 -23.65 -3.95 -6.76
CA ARG A 283 -23.90 -3.31 -8.07
C ARG A 283 -22.87 -2.24 -8.39
N PHE A 284 -21.61 -2.53 -8.15
CA PHE A 284 -20.51 -1.65 -8.47
C PHE A 284 -19.93 -1.94 -9.85
N ARG A 285 -19.15 -0.97 -10.37
CA ARG A 285 -18.35 -1.16 -11.57
C ARG A 285 -16.94 -1.61 -11.18
N PRO A 286 -16.47 -2.78 -11.65
CA PRO A 286 -15.11 -3.22 -11.40
C PRO A 286 -14.07 -2.24 -11.97
N THR A 287 -12.98 -2.05 -11.26
CA THR A 287 -11.85 -1.19 -11.63
C THR A 287 -10.54 -1.95 -11.47
N VAL A 288 -9.44 -1.34 -11.90
CA VAL A 288 -8.12 -1.81 -11.50
C VAL A 288 -7.98 -1.61 -10.00
N VAL A 289 -7.55 -2.63 -9.28
CA VAL A 289 -7.31 -2.65 -7.85
C VAL A 289 -5.86 -3.04 -7.63
N HIS A 290 -5.17 -2.36 -6.73
CA HIS A 290 -3.81 -2.73 -6.32
C HIS A 290 -3.82 -4.06 -5.56
N GLY A 291 -4.80 -4.25 -4.68
CA GLY A 291 -5.11 -5.51 -4.00
C GLY A 291 -4.23 -5.85 -2.79
N ASP A 292 -3.21 -5.04 -2.51
CA ASP A 292 -2.29 -5.20 -1.37
C ASP A 292 -1.78 -3.83 -0.89
N LEU A 293 -2.67 -2.83 -0.85
CA LEU A 293 -2.32 -1.51 -0.33
C LEU A 293 -2.11 -1.57 1.19
N ALA A 294 -0.97 -1.04 1.59
CA ALA A 294 -0.56 -0.90 2.97
C ALA A 294 0.40 0.30 3.09
N GLU A 295 0.72 0.69 4.30
CA GLU A 295 1.62 1.82 4.58
C GLU A 295 2.94 1.71 3.82
N GLU A 296 3.56 0.52 3.81
CA GLU A 296 4.84 0.28 3.14
C GLU A 296 4.78 0.38 1.61
N ASN A 297 3.60 0.25 1.00
CA ASN A 297 3.42 0.26 -0.44
C ASN A 297 3.13 1.64 -1.03
N VAL A 298 2.74 2.62 -0.19
CA VAL A 298 2.52 4.01 -0.58
C VAL A 298 3.67 4.87 -0.07
N LEU A 299 4.48 5.42 -0.97
CA LEU A 299 5.67 6.19 -0.60
C LEU A 299 5.43 7.68 -0.73
N VAL A 300 5.93 8.42 0.27
CA VAL A 300 5.80 9.87 0.34
C VAL A 300 7.17 10.56 0.42
N ALA A 301 7.26 11.73 -0.21
CA ALA A 301 8.39 12.65 -0.08
C ALA A 301 7.87 14.09 -0.17
N GLY A 302 8.44 15.00 0.63
CA GLY A 302 8.00 16.39 0.65
C GLY A 302 6.52 16.61 0.98
N GLY A 303 5.89 15.67 1.69
CA GLY A 303 4.47 15.76 2.05
C GLY A 303 3.48 15.34 0.94
N THR A 304 3.96 14.70 -0.12
CA THR A 304 3.14 14.19 -1.23
C THR A 304 3.39 12.72 -1.48
N VAL A 305 2.40 12.00 -2.01
CA VAL A 305 2.59 10.63 -2.53
C VAL A 305 3.44 10.72 -3.79
N VAL A 306 4.56 9.99 -3.80
CA VAL A 306 5.53 10.03 -4.92
C VAL A 306 5.67 8.70 -5.63
N ALA A 307 5.35 7.59 -4.98
CA ALA A 307 5.41 6.27 -5.60
C ALA A 307 4.45 5.27 -4.95
N VAL A 308 4.02 4.27 -5.74
CA VAL A 308 3.28 3.10 -5.26
C VAL A 308 3.98 1.84 -5.76
N ARG A 309 4.22 0.89 -4.85
CA ARG A 309 4.92 -0.37 -5.12
C ARG A 309 4.10 -1.57 -4.62
N GLY A 310 4.51 -2.81 -4.95
CA GLY A 310 3.86 -4.02 -4.43
C GLY A 310 2.67 -4.50 -5.28
N TRP A 311 2.74 -4.41 -6.60
CA TRP A 311 1.66 -4.70 -7.54
C TRP A 311 1.41 -6.20 -7.81
N SER A 312 1.95 -7.10 -6.99
CA SER A 312 1.85 -8.55 -7.21
C SER A 312 0.42 -9.10 -7.05
N GLN A 313 -0.46 -8.37 -6.35
CA GLN A 313 -1.86 -8.74 -6.14
C GLN A 313 -2.84 -7.92 -7.01
N ALA A 314 -2.31 -7.12 -7.93
CA ALA A 314 -3.14 -6.28 -8.79
C ALA A 314 -4.13 -7.13 -9.60
N HIS A 315 -5.35 -6.66 -9.70
CA HIS A 315 -6.42 -7.34 -10.44
C HIS A 315 -7.50 -6.33 -10.86
N VAL A 316 -8.49 -6.78 -11.61
CA VAL A 316 -9.72 -6.03 -11.80
C VAL A 316 -10.74 -6.56 -10.81
N GLY A 317 -11.32 -5.69 -9.99
CA GLY A 317 -12.24 -6.07 -8.92
C GLY A 317 -12.96 -4.89 -8.29
N ASP A 318 -13.23 -4.99 -7.00
CA ASP A 318 -13.92 -3.98 -6.22
C ASP A 318 -12.94 -2.92 -5.70
N PRO A 319 -13.10 -1.63 -6.05
CA PRO A 319 -12.29 -0.56 -5.50
C PRO A 319 -12.33 -0.47 -3.96
N ALA A 320 -13.34 -1.03 -3.32
CA ALA A 320 -13.45 -1.14 -1.87
C ALA A 320 -12.28 -1.92 -1.24
N GLU A 321 -11.64 -2.83 -1.97
CA GLU A 321 -10.51 -3.61 -1.46
C GLU A 321 -9.31 -2.73 -1.11
N ASP A 322 -9.02 -1.71 -1.90
CA ASP A 322 -7.92 -0.78 -1.64
C ASP A 322 -8.29 0.27 -0.57
N LEU A 323 -9.55 0.67 -0.49
CA LEU A 323 -10.04 1.62 0.50
C LEU A 323 -10.17 1.01 1.90
N ALA A 324 -10.36 -0.31 2.01
CA ALA A 324 -10.49 -1.02 3.29
C ALA A 324 -9.31 -0.73 4.25
N TRP A 325 -8.09 -0.68 3.71
CA TRP A 325 -6.91 -0.30 4.49
C TRP A 325 -6.99 1.14 5.01
N VAL A 326 -7.47 2.08 4.20
CA VAL A 326 -7.61 3.50 4.59
C VAL A 326 -8.59 3.64 5.75
N TYR A 327 -9.78 3.02 5.63
CA TYR A 327 -10.80 3.09 6.68
C TYR A 327 -10.38 2.41 7.99
N SER A 328 -9.53 1.39 7.92
CA SER A 328 -9.02 0.72 9.12
C SER A 328 -7.84 1.43 9.79
N SER A 329 -7.11 2.28 9.07
CA SER A 329 -5.81 2.79 9.55
C SER A 329 -5.73 4.30 9.64
N ALA A 330 -6.47 5.06 8.81
CA ALA A 330 -6.41 6.50 8.80
C ALA A 330 -7.22 7.11 9.97
N PRO A 331 -6.75 8.24 10.54
CA PRO A 331 -7.57 9.00 11.50
C PRO A 331 -8.91 9.40 10.88
N VAL A 332 -9.98 9.29 11.66
CA VAL A 332 -11.37 9.55 11.20
C VAL A 332 -11.53 10.96 10.62
N ASP A 333 -10.90 11.94 11.21
CA ASP A 333 -10.93 13.33 10.76
C ASP A 333 -10.21 13.58 9.41
N CYS A 334 -9.46 12.59 8.91
CA CYS A 334 -8.81 12.65 7.61
C CYS A 334 -9.65 12.06 6.48
N LEU A 335 -10.66 11.22 6.80
CA LEU A 335 -11.42 10.45 5.81
C LEU A 335 -12.10 11.36 4.79
N ASP A 336 -12.75 12.44 5.21
CA ASP A 336 -13.40 13.40 4.30
C ASP A 336 -12.39 13.96 3.27
N SER A 337 -11.18 14.30 3.70
CA SER A 337 -10.15 14.84 2.81
C SER A 337 -9.64 13.79 1.81
N ILE A 338 -9.62 12.53 2.21
CA ILE A 338 -9.24 11.40 1.34
C ILE A 338 -10.36 11.11 0.35
N GLU A 339 -11.60 11.02 0.83
CA GLU A 339 -12.79 10.75 0.01
C GLU A 339 -13.03 11.85 -1.02
N ASP A 340 -12.99 13.12 -0.62
CA ASP A 340 -13.15 14.27 -1.53
C ASP A 340 -12.12 14.24 -2.66
N ALA A 341 -10.85 13.96 -2.33
CA ALA A 341 -9.79 13.88 -3.32
C ALA A 341 -9.92 12.64 -4.21
N TYR A 342 -10.38 11.54 -3.66
CA TYR A 342 -10.72 10.32 -4.40
C TYR A 342 -11.86 10.60 -5.41
N ASP A 343 -12.97 11.21 -4.96
CA ASP A 343 -14.12 11.55 -5.81
C ASP A 343 -13.73 12.46 -6.96
N ILE A 344 -12.89 13.48 -6.69
CA ILE A 344 -12.38 14.39 -7.72
C ILE A 344 -11.54 13.64 -8.77
N ALA A 345 -10.80 12.61 -8.34
CA ALA A 345 -9.95 11.84 -9.25
C ALA A 345 -10.75 10.80 -10.07
N ARG A 346 -12.01 10.49 -9.68
CA ARG A 346 -12.90 9.55 -10.38
C ARG A 346 -13.70 10.23 -11.48
N SER A 347 -13.56 9.77 -12.72
CA SER A 347 -14.22 10.36 -13.90
C SER A 347 -15.72 10.03 -13.98
N GLU A 348 -16.15 8.89 -13.47
CA GLU A 348 -17.54 8.41 -13.56
C GLU A 348 -18.30 8.53 -12.22
N GLY A 349 -17.70 9.21 -11.25
CA GLY A 349 -18.23 9.31 -9.89
C GLY A 349 -18.01 8.05 -9.06
N VAL A 350 -18.41 8.11 -7.81
CA VAL A 350 -18.22 7.07 -6.82
C VAL A 350 -19.53 6.35 -6.56
N ASP A 351 -19.43 5.05 -6.40
CA ASP A 351 -20.56 4.22 -6.01
C ASP A 351 -20.96 4.52 -4.55
N ARG A 352 -22.23 4.76 -4.33
CA ARG A 352 -22.79 5.13 -3.03
C ARG A 352 -22.55 4.11 -1.91
N HIS A 353 -22.26 2.86 -2.23
CA HIS A 353 -22.02 1.78 -1.29
C HIS A 353 -20.53 1.39 -1.19
N LEU A 354 -19.65 2.24 -1.71
CA LEU A 354 -18.21 1.99 -1.67
C LEU A 354 -17.69 1.89 -0.23
N ARG A 355 -18.17 2.79 0.64
CA ARG A 355 -17.75 2.83 2.05
C ARG A 355 -18.18 1.58 2.81
N GLU A 356 -19.44 1.20 2.71
CA GLU A 356 -19.96 0.00 3.38
C GLU A 356 -19.22 -1.27 2.92
N ARG A 357 -18.89 -1.38 1.62
CA ARG A 357 -18.09 -2.50 1.15
C ARG A 357 -16.65 -2.44 1.64
N ALA A 358 -16.04 -1.26 1.74
CA ALA A 358 -14.68 -1.12 2.27
C ALA A 358 -14.63 -1.49 3.77
N GLU A 359 -15.65 -1.12 4.56
CA GLU A 359 -15.79 -1.55 5.95
C GLU A 359 -15.94 -3.08 6.03
N LEU A 360 -16.79 -3.69 5.20
CA LEU A 360 -16.93 -5.15 5.12
C LEU A 360 -15.60 -5.84 4.79
N VAL A 361 -14.88 -5.35 3.78
CA VAL A 361 -13.58 -5.91 3.38
C VAL A 361 -12.55 -5.78 4.49
N SER A 362 -12.54 -4.66 5.22
CA SER A 362 -11.68 -4.46 6.39
C SER A 362 -11.98 -5.52 7.47
N GLU A 363 -13.25 -5.72 7.82
CA GLU A 363 -13.65 -6.76 8.78
C GLU A 363 -13.27 -8.17 8.29
N LEU A 364 -13.52 -8.48 7.02
CA LEU A 364 -13.18 -9.77 6.41
C LEU A 364 -11.65 -10.01 6.29
N SER A 365 -10.84 -8.97 6.42
CA SER A 365 -9.38 -9.13 6.48
C SER A 365 -8.94 -9.94 7.71
N LEU A 366 -9.66 -9.80 8.83
CA LEU A 366 -9.43 -10.59 10.05
C LEU A 366 -9.77 -12.08 9.82
N ALA A 367 -10.82 -12.35 9.05
CA ALA A 367 -11.16 -13.72 8.63
C ALA A 367 -10.05 -14.33 7.74
N ARG A 368 -9.48 -13.54 6.82
CA ARG A 368 -8.31 -13.98 6.02
C ARG A 368 -7.11 -14.30 6.92
N TRP A 369 -6.86 -13.48 7.94
CA TRP A 369 -5.78 -13.69 8.91
C TRP A 369 -5.97 -14.98 9.70
N LEU A 370 -7.19 -15.24 10.18
CA LEU A 370 -7.55 -16.50 10.83
C LEU A 370 -7.28 -17.69 9.90
N LEU A 371 -7.77 -17.63 8.66
CA LEU A 371 -7.59 -18.72 7.69
C LEU A 371 -6.13 -18.92 7.31
N HIS A 372 -5.33 -17.85 7.26
CA HIS A 372 -3.89 -17.96 7.07
C HIS A 372 -3.25 -18.77 8.21
N GLY A 373 -3.52 -18.43 9.47
CA GLY A 373 -3.02 -19.15 10.63
C GLY A 373 -3.45 -20.62 10.64
N VAL A 374 -4.71 -20.90 10.27
CA VAL A 374 -5.24 -22.28 10.18
C VAL A 374 -4.52 -23.08 9.09
N ARG A 375 -4.31 -22.51 7.92
CA ARG A 375 -3.62 -23.17 6.78
C ARG A 375 -2.16 -23.46 7.07
N THR A 376 -1.47 -22.55 7.75
CA THR A 376 -0.05 -22.69 8.10
C THR A 376 0.17 -23.49 9.39
N GLY A 377 -0.90 -23.71 10.16
CA GLY A 377 -0.80 -24.33 11.49
C GLY A 377 -0.14 -23.44 12.54
N ASP A 378 -0.08 -22.11 12.29
CA ASP A 378 0.54 -21.12 13.16
C ASP A 378 -0.41 -20.73 14.31
N LYS A 379 -0.19 -21.33 15.48
CA LYS A 379 -1.04 -21.09 16.65
C LYS A 379 -1.01 -19.65 17.16
N PRO A 380 0.15 -18.97 17.25
CA PRO A 380 0.21 -17.54 17.53
C PRO A 380 -0.71 -16.71 16.62
N VAL A 381 -0.63 -16.87 15.31
CA VAL A 381 -1.47 -16.18 14.32
C VAL A 381 -2.96 -16.50 14.53
N ILE A 382 -3.31 -17.77 14.78
CA ILE A 382 -4.70 -18.16 15.05
C ILE A 382 -5.23 -17.45 16.30
N ASN A 383 -4.45 -17.42 17.37
CA ASN A 383 -4.89 -16.82 18.65
C ASN A 383 -5.04 -15.29 18.50
N ASP A 384 -4.12 -14.64 17.80
CA ASP A 384 -4.17 -13.22 17.49
C ASP A 384 -5.42 -12.88 16.69
N ALA A 385 -5.66 -13.60 15.59
CA ALA A 385 -6.86 -13.40 14.77
C ALA A 385 -8.17 -13.62 15.55
N VAL A 386 -8.22 -14.63 16.42
CA VAL A 386 -9.42 -14.87 17.26
C VAL A 386 -9.64 -13.71 18.22
N ALA A 387 -8.59 -13.21 18.88
CA ALA A 387 -8.71 -12.08 19.79
C ALA A 387 -9.22 -10.82 19.04
N MET A 388 -8.66 -10.53 17.86
CA MET A 388 -9.12 -9.41 17.03
C MET A 388 -10.59 -9.56 16.60
N LEU A 389 -11.03 -10.78 16.26
CA LEU A 389 -12.44 -11.05 15.91
C LEU A 389 -13.38 -10.90 17.11
N GLU A 390 -12.95 -11.30 18.31
CA GLU A 390 -13.73 -11.11 19.55
C GLU A 390 -13.84 -9.60 19.88
N ASP A 391 -12.76 -8.83 19.74
CA ASP A 391 -12.74 -7.40 19.96
C ASP A 391 -13.67 -6.68 18.93
N LEU A 392 -13.58 -7.06 17.65
CA LEU A 392 -14.47 -6.54 16.62
C LEU A 392 -15.94 -6.83 16.96
N ALA A 393 -16.27 -8.08 17.36
CA ALA A 393 -17.63 -8.44 17.73
C ALA A 393 -18.15 -7.62 18.91
N ALA A 394 -17.29 -7.31 19.91
CA ALA A 394 -17.65 -6.46 21.03
C ALA A 394 -17.88 -4.99 20.60
N GLN A 395 -17.15 -4.51 19.62
CA GLN A 395 -17.27 -3.14 19.10
C GLN A 395 -18.54 -2.93 18.26
N VAL A 396 -18.81 -3.86 17.31
CA VAL A 396 -19.94 -3.72 16.39
C VAL A 396 -21.28 -4.17 17.00
N GLY A 397 -21.24 -5.04 18.01
CA GLY A 397 -22.46 -5.59 18.65
C GLY A 397 -23.40 -6.23 17.64
N ASP A 398 -24.69 -5.89 17.74
CA ASP A 398 -25.76 -6.37 16.81
C ASP A 398 -26.02 -5.36 15.67
N ALA A 399 -25.18 -4.35 15.48
CA ALA A 399 -25.38 -3.33 14.47
C ALA A 399 -25.22 -3.94 13.05
N PRO A 400 -26.15 -3.70 12.13
CA PRO A 400 -25.96 -4.13 10.74
C PRO A 400 -24.86 -3.28 10.10
N LEU A 401 -24.17 -3.85 9.11
CA LEU A 401 -23.17 -3.14 8.32
C LEU A 401 -23.85 -2.12 7.38
N VAL A 402 -25.03 -2.45 6.92
CA VAL A 402 -25.86 -1.61 6.05
C VAL A 402 -27.18 -1.36 6.76
N GLU A 403 -27.51 -0.08 6.94
CA GLU A 403 -28.82 0.30 7.46
C GLU A 403 -29.92 -0.23 6.52
N PRO A 404 -30.92 -0.99 7.05
CA PRO A 404 -32.04 -1.44 6.23
C PRO A 404 -32.77 -0.23 5.67
N ALA A 405 -32.94 -0.19 4.33
CA ALA A 405 -33.66 0.88 3.67
C ALA A 405 -35.05 1.05 4.31
N THR A 406 -35.28 2.19 4.97
CA THR A 406 -36.57 2.52 5.55
C THR A 406 -37.63 2.49 4.44
N PRO A 407 -38.68 1.64 4.54
CA PRO A 407 -39.70 1.60 3.51
C PRO A 407 -40.36 2.98 3.40
N ARG A 408 -40.16 3.66 2.29
CA ARG A 408 -40.96 4.87 1.99
C ARG A 408 -42.39 4.40 1.79
N LEU A 409 -43.23 4.60 2.82
CA LEU A 409 -44.66 4.45 2.68
C LEU A 409 -45.10 5.40 1.54
N ALA A 410 -45.59 4.83 0.45
CA ALA A 410 -46.21 5.60 -0.60
C ALA A 410 -47.35 6.43 0.01
N PRO A 411 -47.52 7.71 -0.34
CA PRO A 411 -48.62 8.51 0.12
C PRO A 411 -49.93 7.83 -0.33
N VAL A 412 -50.80 7.54 0.64
CA VAL A 412 -52.13 7.00 0.36
C VAL A 412 -52.88 8.07 -0.43
N PRO A 413 -53.34 7.78 -1.68
CA PRO A 413 -54.14 8.74 -2.42
C PRO A 413 -55.47 8.93 -1.65
N GLY A 414 -55.74 10.22 -1.27
CA GLY A 414 -56.99 10.66 -0.64
C GLY A 414 -58.13 10.75 -1.64
#